data_48d3d0b2b2e1ddf309484df096f0036d
#
_entry.id   48d3d0b2b2e1ddf309484df096f0036d
#
_cell.length_a   1.000
_cell.length_b   1.000
_cell.length_c   1.000
_cell.angle_alpha   90.00
_cell.angle_beta   90.00
_cell.angle_gamma   90.00
#
_symmetry.space_group_name_H-M   'P 1'
#
loop_
_entity.id
_entity.type
_entity.pdbx_description
1 polymer ?
#
loop_
_entity_poly.entity_id
_entity_poly.type
_entity_poly.pdbx_seq_one_letter_code
_entity_poly.pdbx_strand_id
1 'polypeptide(L)'
;LPGTVGTITRDDLIKFHQAQWKPGSSALVFVGDVTLTEATAIAKQYFGSWSGGAAPAFTVPPPQPVGPGKVYLVDRQSAAQTVIAHILPAPPRASPEYAAVTLADAVYAGGGFGTRLNLNLREDKGYSYGVFSNASLLRQAGAIIASGGVQTDKTTESAAEFMTELKNLAGAKPITDPELTAARLTKIRGYSQQFESLNRVAVQVVGLWALGLPMIELQREPESLLGASLAAVNAAAAKYAAPAGATLLLVGDRSKIEAGLRQLNAGEVVLLDVEGRPVK
;
A
#
# COMPACT_ATOMS: atom_id res chain seq x y z
N LEU A 1 -15.21 -7.79 10.12
CA LEU A 1 -14.85 -8.77 11.15
C LEU A 1 -15.92 -9.88 11.18
N PRO A 2 -15.59 -11.13 11.58
CA PRO A 2 -16.56 -12.26 11.54
C PRO A 2 -17.87 -11.94 12.25
N GLY A 3 -17.81 -11.30 13.42
CA GLY A 3 -19.00 -10.89 14.16
C GLY A 3 -19.90 -9.90 13.40
N THR A 4 -19.31 -8.94 12.71
CA THR A 4 -20.04 -7.96 11.89
C THR A 4 -20.67 -8.62 10.66
N VAL A 5 -19.92 -9.51 9.99
CA VAL A 5 -20.45 -10.22 8.81
C VAL A 5 -21.64 -11.10 9.19
N GLY A 6 -21.57 -11.76 10.36
CA GLY A 6 -22.66 -12.61 10.86
C GLY A 6 -23.96 -11.86 11.21
N THR A 7 -23.92 -10.52 11.35
CA THR A 7 -25.11 -9.70 11.65
C THR A 7 -25.75 -9.09 10.40
N ILE A 8 -25.11 -9.17 9.22
CA ILE A 8 -25.65 -8.61 7.97
C ILE A 8 -26.84 -9.45 7.51
N THR A 9 -27.97 -8.79 7.35
CA THR A 9 -29.19 -9.40 6.85
C THR A 9 -29.35 -9.23 5.33
N ARG A 10 -30.24 -10.00 4.72
CA ARG A 10 -30.64 -9.80 3.33
C ARG A 10 -31.19 -8.38 3.08
N ASP A 11 -31.94 -7.85 4.04
CA ASP A 11 -32.51 -6.50 3.92
C ASP A 11 -31.46 -5.41 3.96
N ASP A 12 -30.38 -5.59 4.72
CA ASP A 12 -29.22 -4.68 4.70
C ASP A 12 -28.55 -4.68 3.31
N LEU A 13 -28.40 -5.84 2.70
CA LEU A 13 -27.85 -5.96 1.34
C LEU A 13 -28.75 -5.28 0.30
N ILE A 14 -30.08 -5.44 0.39
CA ILE A 14 -31.04 -4.76 -0.49
C ILE A 14 -30.94 -3.26 -0.32
N LYS A 15 -30.97 -2.76 0.92
CA LYS A 15 -30.86 -1.31 1.19
C LYS A 15 -29.53 -0.75 0.67
N PHE A 16 -28.41 -1.45 0.91
CA PHE A 16 -27.11 -1.04 0.42
C PHE A 16 -27.10 -0.98 -1.12
N HIS A 17 -27.55 -2.04 -1.78
CA HIS A 17 -27.64 -2.09 -3.25
C HIS A 17 -28.47 -0.94 -3.81
N GLN A 18 -29.67 -0.72 -3.26
CA GLN A 18 -30.55 0.37 -3.70
C GLN A 18 -29.96 1.76 -3.48
N ALA A 19 -29.18 1.96 -2.40
CA ALA A 19 -28.59 3.24 -2.08
C ALA A 19 -27.31 3.53 -2.90
N GLN A 20 -26.46 2.53 -3.11
CA GLN A 20 -25.10 2.73 -3.62
C GLN A 20 -24.94 2.39 -5.11
N TRP A 21 -25.68 1.39 -5.61
CA TRP A 21 -25.62 1.02 -7.02
C TRP A 21 -26.52 1.96 -7.86
N LYS A 22 -25.92 3.01 -8.39
CA LYS A 22 -26.61 4.05 -9.14
C LYS A 22 -25.92 4.30 -10.47
N PRO A 23 -26.69 4.50 -11.58
CA PRO A 23 -26.09 4.75 -12.89
C PRO A 23 -25.20 5.98 -12.92
N GLY A 24 -25.56 7.07 -12.21
CA GLY A 24 -24.76 8.29 -12.13
C GLY A 24 -23.44 8.16 -11.37
N SER A 25 -23.19 7.04 -10.68
CA SER A 25 -21.93 6.72 -9.98
C SER A 25 -21.26 5.47 -10.54
N SER A 26 -21.64 5.03 -11.74
CA SER A 26 -21.13 3.81 -12.37
C SER A 26 -20.50 4.13 -13.72
N ALA A 27 -19.54 3.31 -14.12
CA ALA A 27 -18.96 3.34 -15.45
C ALA A 27 -18.90 1.92 -16.03
N LEU A 28 -19.07 1.81 -17.34
CA LEU A 28 -18.84 0.58 -18.09
C LEU A 28 -17.56 0.74 -18.88
N VAL A 29 -16.67 -0.21 -18.76
CA VAL A 29 -15.40 -0.25 -19.49
C VAL A 29 -15.43 -1.45 -20.42
N PHE A 30 -15.26 -1.20 -21.71
CA PHE A 30 -15.14 -2.22 -22.73
C PHE A 30 -13.71 -2.24 -23.26
N VAL A 31 -13.12 -3.41 -23.31
CA VAL A 31 -11.75 -3.60 -23.82
C VAL A 31 -11.76 -4.82 -24.75
N GLY A 32 -11.31 -4.63 -26.00
CA GLY A 32 -11.26 -5.69 -27.02
C GLY A 32 -11.58 -5.16 -28.39
N ASP A 33 -11.88 -6.08 -29.31
CA ASP A 33 -12.30 -5.74 -30.67
C ASP A 33 -13.79 -5.32 -30.67
N VAL A 34 -14.02 -4.08 -30.25
CA VAL A 34 -15.35 -3.49 -30.11
C VAL A 34 -15.30 -2.00 -30.44
N THR A 35 -16.20 -1.53 -31.28
CA THR A 35 -16.34 -0.11 -31.59
C THR A 35 -17.14 0.63 -30.50
N LEU A 36 -16.98 1.94 -30.43
CA LEU A 36 -17.78 2.77 -29.51
C LEU A 36 -19.28 2.63 -29.78
N THR A 37 -19.68 2.47 -31.05
CA THR A 37 -21.08 2.29 -31.46
C THR A 37 -21.64 0.98 -30.89
N GLU A 38 -20.91 -0.11 -31.04
CA GLU A 38 -21.30 -1.43 -30.49
C GLU A 38 -21.33 -1.41 -28.97
N ALA A 39 -20.28 -0.90 -28.31
CA ALA A 39 -20.25 -0.76 -26.86
C ALA A 39 -21.43 0.05 -26.35
N THR A 40 -21.77 1.15 -27.04
CA THR A 40 -22.94 2.00 -26.69
C THR A 40 -24.25 1.23 -26.88
N ALA A 41 -24.40 0.45 -27.96
CA ALA A 41 -25.60 -0.37 -28.19
C ALA A 41 -25.77 -1.42 -27.10
N ILE A 42 -24.71 -2.13 -26.75
CA ILE A 42 -24.69 -3.13 -25.66
C ILE A 42 -25.06 -2.45 -24.32
N ALA A 43 -24.45 -1.32 -24.00
CA ALA A 43 -24.75 -0.58 -22.78
C ALA A 43 -26.22 -0.17 -22.72
N LYS A 44 -26.78 0.36 -23.80
CA LYS A 44 -28.20 0.74 -23.88
C LYS A 44 -29.12 -0.47 -23.76
N GLN A 45 -28.78 -1.60 -24.39
CA GLN A 45 -29.59 -2.82 -24.35
C GLN A 45 -29.73 -3.35 -22.91
N TYR A 46 -28.65 -3.40 -22.16
CA TYR A 46 -28.64 -4.06 -20.85
C TYR A 46 -28.85 -3.09 -19.68
N PHE A 47 -28.49 -1.82 -19.84
CA PHE A 47 -28.56 -0.81 -18.78
C PHE A 47 -29.42 0.40 -19.11
N GLY A 48 -30.03 0.46 -20.31
CA GLY A 48 -30.79 1.62 -20.75
C GLY A 48 -32.02 1.93 -19.90
N SER A 49 -32.61 0.93 -19.26
CA SER A 49 -33.72 1.10 -18.31
C SER A 49 -33.26 1.37 -16.88
N TRP A 50 -31.96 1.25 -16.59
CA TRP A 50 -31.43 1.51 -15.25
C TRP A 50 -31.44 3.01 -14.97
N SER A 51 -32.40 3.46 -14.15
CA SER A 51 -32.63 4.85 -13.83
C SER A 51 -32.22 5.17 -12.40
N GLY A 52 -31.95 6.43 -12.14
CA GLY A 52 -31.56 6.97 -10.84
C GLY A 52 -30.39 7.94 -10.98
N GLY A 53 -30.19 8.78 -9.99
CA GLY A 53 -29.07 9.75 -9.95
C GLY A 53 -27.74 9.09 -9.60
N ALA A 54 -26.87 9.88 -8.98
CA ALA A 54 -25.63 9.38 -8.36
C ALA A 54 -25.92 8.79 -6.98
N ALA A 55 -25.03 7.89 -6.54
CA ALA A 55 -25.00 7.44 -5.13
C ALA A 55 -24.72 8.65 -4.21
N PRO A 56 -25.16 8.60 -2.95
CA PRO A 56 -24.81 9.62 -1.98
C PRO A 56 -23.30 9.84 -1.92
N ALA A 57 -22.87 11.07 -1.84
CA ALA A 57 -21.47 11.39 -1.70
C ALA A 57 -20.96 10.82 -0.37
N PHE A 58 -19.89 10.04 -0.45
CA PHE A 58 -19.19 9.55 0.73
C PHE A 58 -18.09 10.54 1.11
N THR A 59 -18.23 11.14 2.30
CA THR A 59 -17.19 12.00 2.85
C THR A 59 -16.17 11.13 3.56
N VAL A 60 -14.98 11.01 2.96
CA VAL A 60 -13.85 10.37 3.65
C VAL A 60 -13.33 11.34 4.68
N PRO A 61 -13.24 10.96 5.97
CA PRO A 61 -12.60 11.78 6.96
C PRO A 61 -11.16 12.11 6.54
N PRO A 62 -10.65 13.32 6.83
CA PRO A 62 -9.25 13.62 6.55
C PRO A 62 -8.36 12.60 7.27
N PRO A 63 -7.21 12.23 6.69
CA PRO A 63 -6.25 11.36 7.35
C PRO A 63 -5.92 11.96 8.71
N GLN A 64 -6.00 11.15 9.76
CA GLN A 64 -5.55 11.61 11.08
C GLN A 64 -4.04 11.83 11.02
N PRO A 65 -3.53 12.88 11.68
CA PRO A 65 -2.09 13.06 11.84
C PRO A 65 -1.50 11.78 12.44
N VAL A 66 -0.47 11.25 11.81
CA VAL A 66 0.25 10.11 12.38
C VAL A 66 0.89 10.61 13.67
N GLY A 67 0.42 10.10 14.79
CA GLY A 67 1.02 10.40 16.10
C GLY A 67 2.43 9.82 16.21
N PRO A 68 3.10 9.99 17.35
CA PRO A 68 4.38 9.31 17.60
C PRO A 68 4.20 7.81 17.33
N GLY A 69 5.19 7.21 16.66
CA GLY A 69 5.14 5.81 16.23
C GLY A 69 4.77 4.89 17.40
N LYS A 70 3.90 3.93 17.12
CA LYS A 70 3.49 2.90 18.06
C LYS A 70 3.94 1.53 17.58
N VAL A 71 4.16 0.64 18.52
CA VAL A 71 4.42 -0.77 18.27
C VAL A 71 3.18 -1.55 18.68
N TYR A 72 2.44 -2.05 17.70
CA TYR A 72 1.30 -2.91 17.97
C TYR A 72 1.73 -4.37 17.93
N LEU A 73 1.31 -5.14 18.93
CA LEU A 73 1.64 -6.54 19.07
C LEU A 73 0.36 -7.38 19.17
N VAL A 74 0.18 -8.30 18.25
CA VAL A 74 -0.87 -9.33 18.28
C VAL A 74 -0.22 -10.65 18.67
N ASP A 75 -0.74 -11.29 19.71
CA ASP A 75 -0.24 -12.59 20.17
C ASP A 75 -0.67 -13.73 19.24
N ARG A 76 0.31 -14.51 18.81
CA ARG A 76 0.12 -15.78 18.13
C ARG A 76 1.03 -16.81 18.76
N GLN A 77 0.53 -17.49 19.78
CA GLN A 77 1.27 -18.49 20.54
C GLN A 77 1.93 -19.54 19.65
N SER A 78 3.17 -19.90 19.99
CA SER A 78 3.97 -20.90 19.28
C SER A 78 4.23 -20.62 17.80
N ALA A 79 4.07 -19.37 17.35
CA ALA A 79 4.41 -19.00 15.97
C ALA A 79 5.91 -19.19 15.74
N ALA A 80 6.27 -19.95 14.69
CA ALA A 80 7.66 -20.18 14.30
C ALA A 80 8.30 -18.92 13.68
N GLN A 81 7.48 -18.02 13.15
CA GLN A 81 7.87 -16.73 12.59
C GLN A 81 7.03 -15.61 13.16
N THR A 82 7.64 -14.44 13.28
CA THR A 82 6.93 -13.19 13.52
C THR A 82 6.74 -12.47 12.19
N VAL A 83 5.52 -12.06 11.88
CA VAL A 83 5.29 -11.11 10.79
C VAL A 83 5.49 -9.71 11.34
N ILE A 84 6.37 -8.96 10.71
CA ILE A 84 6.57 -7.52 10.96
C ILE A 84 5.96 -6.76 9.80
N ALA A 85 5.08 -5.82 10.08
CA ALA A 85 4.59 -4.84 9.11
C ALA A 85 4.98 -3.43 9.57
N HIS A 86 5.62 -2.70 8.69
CA HIS A 86 5.99 -1.30 8.89
C HIS A 86 5.08 -0.43 8.04
N ILE A 87 4.30 0.44 8.67
CA ILE A 87 3.25 1.24 8.02
C ILE A 87 3.67 2.70 8.06
N LEU A 88 3.76 3.31 6.88
CA LEU A 88 4.13 4.71 6.66
C LEU A 88 2.98 5.45 5.98
N PRO A 89 2.76 6.73 6.31
CA PRO A 89 1.85 7.56 5.52
C PRO A 89 2.42 7.79 4.12
N ALA A 90 1.53 7.97 3.15
CA ALA A 90 1.89 8.32 1.79
C ALA A 90 0.89 9.33 1.21
N PRO A 91 1.25 10.08 0.17
CA PRO A 91 0.34 11.04 -0.45
C PRO A 91 -0.78 10.34 -1.22
N PRO A 92 -1.85 11.07 -1.59
CA PRO A 92 -2.83 10.56 -2.53
C PRO A 92 -2.21 10.34 -3.92
N ARG A 93 -2.81 9.44 -4.73
CA ARG A 93 -2.30 9.09 -6.06
C ARG A 93 -2.17 10.30 -7.00
N ALA A 94 -3.02 11.30 -6.88
CA ALA A 94 -2.98 12.52 -7.68
C ALA A 94 -1.86 13.50 -7.28
N SER A 95 -1.07 13.17 -6.25
CA SER A 95 0.03 14.04 -5.79
C SER A 95 1.13 14.16 -6.85
N PRO A 96 1.71 15.35 -7.03
CA PRO A 96 2.91 15.50 -7.86
C PRO A 96 4.13 14.73 -7.31
N GLU A 97 4.10 14.34 -6.05
CA GLU A 97 5.16 13.52 -5.40
C GLU A 97 5.01 12.02 -5.69
N TYR A 98 3.96 11.58 -6.42
CA TYR A 98 3.66 10.16 -6.68
C TYR A 98 4.87 9.38 -7.19
N ALA A 99 5.51 9.87 -8.26
CA ALA A 99 6.66 9.18 -8.86
C ALA A 99 7.84 9.09 -7.89
N ALA A 100 8.13 10.16 -7.17
CA ALA A 100 9.22 10.22 -6.21
C ALA A 100 9.00 9.25 -5.03
N VAL A 101 7.79 9.21 -4.47
CA VAL A 101 7.42 8.28 -3.40
C VAL A 101 7.46 6.83 -3.87
N THR A 102 6.95 6.55 -5.08
CA THR A 102 6.97 5.21 -5.68
C THR A 102 8.39 4.69 -5.89
N LEU A 103 9.32 5.57 -6.30
CA LEU A 103 10.72 5.20 -6.48
C LEU A 103 11.45 5.05 -5.14
N ALA A 104 11.17 5.88 -4.15
CA ALA A 104 11.71 5.72 -2.80
C ALA A 104 11.27 4.38 -2.17
N ASP A 105 10.01 4.02 -2.31
CA ASP A 105 9.49 2.72 -1.89
C ASP A 105 10.16 1.56 -2.64
N ALA A 106 10.40 1.71 -3.95
CA ALA A 106 11.10 0.70 -4.76
C ALA A 106 12.53 0.47 -4.30
N VAL A 107 13.22 1.46 -3.76
CA VAL A 107 14.55 1.29 -3.12
C VAL A 107 14.43 0.65 -1.76
N TYR A 108 13.41 1.00 -0.97
CA TYR A 108 13.22 0.52 0.39
C TYR A 108 12.92 -0.98 0.43
N ALA A 109 11.77 -1.39 -0.14
CA ALA A 109 11.30 -2.77 -0.17
C ALA A 109 10.41 -3.12 -1.38
N GLY A 110 9.99 -2.15 -2.21
CA GLY A 110 9.03 -2.33 -3.31
C GLY A 110 9.62 -2.76 -4.64
N GLY A 111 10.94 -2.95 -4.71
CA GLY A 111 11.66 -3.27 -5.94
C GLY A 111 12.12 -4.74 -6.06
N GLY A 112 11.63 -5.63 -5.23
CA GLY A 112 12.04 -7.04 -5.21
C GLY A 112 13.21 -7.32 -4.25
N PHE A 113 14.01 -8.34 -4.53
CA PHE A 113 15.07 -8.79 -3.61
C PHE A 113 16.29 -7.86 -3.54
N GLY A 114 16.52 -7.02 -4.52
CA GLY A 114 17.65 -6.07 -4.53
C GLY A 114 17.39 -4.77 -3.75
N THR A 115 16.39 -4.73 -2.88
CA THR A 115 16.02 -3.57 -2.06
C THR A 115 16.79 -3.54 -0.75
N ARG A 116 16.87 -2.37 -0.11
CA ARG A 116 17.64 -2.17 1.13
C ARG A 116 17.24 -3.15 2.23
N LEU A 117 15.93 -3.32 2.49
CA LEU A 117 15.45 -4.26 3.51
C LEU A 117 15.79 -5.72 3.19
N ASN A 118 15.72 -6.13 1.92
CA ASN A 118 16.07 -7.50 1.55
C ASN A 118 17.57 -7.75 1.57
N LEU A 119 18.38 -6.80 1.11
CA LEU A 119 19.84 -6.91 1.22
C LEU A 119 20.26 -7.05 2.68
N ASN A 120 19.66 -6.30 3.60
CA ASN A 120 19.92 -6.35 5.02
C ASN A 120 19.38 -7.65 5.66
N LEU A 121 18.06 -7.85 5.65
CA LEU A 121 17.41 -8.91 6.43
C LEU A 121 17.52 -10.30 5.82
N ARG A 122 17.57 -10.38 4.49
CA ARG A 122 17.64 -11.66 3.77
C ARG A 122 19.08 -12.05 3.44
N GLU A 123 19.81 -11.18 2.71
CA GLU A 123 21.14 -11.54 2.18
C GLU A 123 22.22 -11.48 3.27
N ASP A 124 22.28 -10.39 4.05
CA ASP A 124 23.36 -10.20 5.03
C ASP A 124 23.10 -10.99 6.31
N LYS A 125 21.87 -10.98 6.83
CA LYS A 125 21.55 -11.53 8.16
C LYS A 125 20.82 -12.87 8.14
N GLY A 126 20.15 -13.22 7.06
CA GLY A 126 19.38 -14.46 6.96
C GLY A 126 18.19 -14.53 7.92
N TYR A 127 17.68 -13.39 8.43
CA TYR A 127 16.58 -13.35 9.38
C TYR A 127 15.21 -13.56 8.73
N SER A 128 15.10 -13.25 7.43
CA SER A 128 13.88 -13.31 6.66
C SER A 128 14.10 -14.00 5.32
N TYR A 129 13.08 -14.66 4.80
CA TYR A 129 13.05 -15.11 3.39
C TYR A 129 12.84 -13.95 2.42
N GLY A 130 12.18 -12.88 2.88
CA GLY A 130 11.98 -11.67 2.11
C GLY A 130 11.03 -10.69 2.79
N VAL A 131 11.26 -9.41 2.53
CA VAL A 131 10.44 -8.28 2.96
C VAL A 131 10.04 -7.50 1.73
N PHE A 132 8.75 -7.24 1.57
CA PHE A 132 8.23 -6.53 0.41
C PHE A 132 7.32 -5.40 0.85
N SER A 133 7.33 -4.31 0.11
CA SER A 133 6.42 -3.19 0.33
C SER A 133 5.41 -3.04 -0.81
N ASN A 134 4.29 -2.45 -0.44
CA ASN A 134 3.25 -2.01 -1.36
C ASN A 134 2.84 -0.57 -1.01
N ALA A 135 3.01 0.32 -1.97
CA ALA A 135 2.51 1.69 -1.88
C ALA A 135 1.06 1.73 -2.38
N SER A 136 0.13 1.76 -1.44
CA SER A 136 -1.31 1.92 -1.73
C SER A 136 -1.64 3.41 -1.74
N LEU A 137 -1.60 4.03 -2.91
CA LEU A 137 -1.88 5.45 -3.09
C LEU A 137 -3.32 5.61 -3.61
N LEU A 138 -4.23 5.97 -2.71
CA LEU A 138 -5.65 6.07 -2.97
C LEU A 138 -6.04 7.51 -3.37
N ARG A 139 -7.33 7.76 -3.54
CA ARG A 139 -7.87 9.03 -4.02
C ARG A 139 -7.57 10.22 -3.09
N GLN A 140 -7.60 10.01 -1.77
CA GLN A 140 -7.47 11.09 -0.78
C GLN A 140 -6.28 10.92 0.16
N ALA A 141 -5.78 9.72 0.30
CA ALA A 141 -4.65 9.38 1.16
C ALA A 141 -3.92 8.17 0.61
N GLY A 142 -2.75 7.88 1.15
CA GLY A 142 -2.00 6.67 0.83
C GLY A 142 -1.29 6.10 2.04
N ALA A 143 -0.84 4.87 1.91
CA ALA A 143 0.07 4.22 2.86
C ALA A 143 1.10 3.38 2.12
N ILE A 144 2.30 3.32 2.65
CA ILE A 144 3.31 2.32 2.28
C ILE A 144 3.35 1.30 3.40
N ILE A 145 3.20 0.03 3.04
CA ILE A 145 3.25 -1.07 4.00
C ILE A 145 4.37 -2.00 3.56
N ALA A 146 5.46 -2.01 4.31
CA ALA A 146 6.53 -2.98 4.15
C ALA A 146 6.35 -4.11 5.15
N SER A 147 6.30 -5.35 4.70
CA SER A 147 6.07 -6.50 5.58
C SER A 147 6.85 -7.74 5.16
N GLY A 148 7.15 -8.59 6.14
CA GLY A 148 7.79 -9.87 5.93
C GLY A 148 7.78 -10.73 7.18
N GLY A 149 7.91 -12.05 7.00
CA GLY A 149 8.11 -13.00 8.07
C GLY A 149 9.59 -13.08 8.46
N VAL A 150 9.88 -12.97 9.74
CA VAL A 150 11.23 -13.15 10.31
C VAL A 150 11.25 -14.30 11.30
N GLN A 151 12.40 -14.88 11.55
CA GLN A 151 12.55 -15.89 12.60
C GLN A 151 12.15 -15.28 13.96
N THR A 152 11.39 -16.02 14.78
CA THR A 152 10.84 -15.50 16.04
C THR A 152 11.94 -15.05 17.01
N ASP A 153 13.06 -15.78 17.08
CA ASP A 153 14.21 -15.43 17.91
C ASP A 153 15.04 -14.25 17.39
N LYS A 154 14.74 -13.78 16.17
CA LYS A 154 15.34 -12.61 15.50
C LYS A 154 14.37 -11.42 15.35
N THR A 155 13.22 -11.48 16.03
CA THR A 155 12.18 -10.45 15.89
C THR A 155 12.66 -9.08 16.32
N THR A 156 13.33 -8.97 17.47
CA THR A 156 13.79 -7.67 18.00
C THR A 156 14.85 -7.06 17.11
N GLU A 157 15.84 -7.86 16.71
CA GLU A 157 16.91 -7.42 15.81
C GLU A 157 16.32 -7.01 14.46
N SER A 158 15.37 -7.78 13.92
CA SER A 158 14.71 -7.44 12.65
C SER A 158 13.92 -6.15 12.76
N ALA A 159 13.16 -5.93 13.83
CA ALA A 159 12.43 -4.68 14.05
C ALA A 159 13.40 -3.48 14.16
N ALA A 160 14.55 -3.64 14.80
CA ALA A 160 15.61 -2.63 14.83
C ALA A 160 16.14 -2.31 13.44
N GLU A 161 16.30 -3.31 12.58
CA GLU A 161 16.78 -3.12 11.21
C GLU A 161 15.72 -2.40 10.34
N PHE A 162 14.44 -2.71 10.49
CA PHE A 162 13.37 -1.95 9.82
C PHE A 162 13.47 -0.45 10.16
N MET A 163 13.66 -0.11 11.45
CA MET A 163 13.80 1.28 11.89
C MET A 163 15.10 1.91 11.41
N THR A 164 16.19 1.15 11.39
CA THR A 164 17.50 1.61 10.90
C THR A 164 17.45 1.92 9.41
N GLU A 165 16.90 1.03 8.59
CA GLU A 165 16.80 1.25 7.14
C GLU A 165 15.84 2.41 6.83
N LEU A 166 14.80 2.60 7.61
CA LEU A 166 13.93 3.75 7.48
C LEU A 166 14.67 5.06 7.79
N LYS A 167 15.44 5.10 8.87
CA LYS A 167 16.28 6.23 9.25
C LYS A 167 17.33 6.54 8.18
N ASN A 168 17.93 5.49 7.61
CA ASN A 168 18.86 5.59 6.49
C ASN A 168 18.17 6.25 5.30
N LEU A 169 17.03 5.74 4.91
CA LEU A 169 16.23 6.26 3.79
C LEU A 169 15.79 7.72 4.02
N ALA A 170 15.43 8.06 5.26
CA ALA A 170 15.00 9.42 5.63
C ALA A 170 16.12 10.47 5.61
N GLY A 171 17.39 10.06 5.42
CA GLY A 171 18.48 11.00 5.23
C GLY A 171 19.83 10.61 5.82
N ALA A 172 19.91 9.62 6.73
CA ALA A 172 21.20 9.17 7.28
C ALA A 172 22.10 8.50 6.19
N LYS A 173 21.44 7.79 5.25
CA LYS A 173 22.05 7.25 4.02
C LYS A 173 21.10 7.53 2.85
N PRO A 174 21.16 8.70 2.22
CA PRO A 174 20.26 9.04 1.11
C PRO A 174 20.35 8.04 -0.04
N ILE A 175 19.28 7.99 -0.83
CA ILE A 175 19.23 7.16 -2.04
C ILE A 175 20.31 7.66 -3.01
N THR A 176 21.04 6.71 -3.60
CA THR A 176 22.12 6.95 -4.56
C THR A 176 21.62 6.83 -6.00
N ASP A 177 22.39 7.38 -6.95
CA ASP A 177 22.07 7.26 -8.40
C ASP A 177 21.96 5.79 -8.88
N PRO A 178 22.83 4.86 -8.48
CA PRO A 178 22.68 3.46 -8.83
C PRO A 178 21.37 2.84 -8.31
N GLU A 179 20.99 3.11 -7.06
CA GLU A 179 19.74 2.63 -6.48
C GLU A 179 18.51 3.19 -7.21
N LEU A 180 18.52 4.49 -7.49
CA LEU A 180 17.45 5.13 -8.24
C LEU A 180 17.35 4.58 -9.66
N THR A 181 18.47 4.34 -10.32
CA THR A 181 18.50 3.74 -11.67
C THR A 181 17.91 2.33 -11.65
N ALA A 182 18.28 1.50 -10.68
CA ALA A 182 17.73 0.16 -10.51
C ALA A 182 16.22 0.18 -10.24
N ALA A 183 15.77 1.10 -9.37
CA ALA A 183 14.35 1.28 -9.05
C ALA A 183 13.53 1.68 -10.27
N ARG A 184 14.02 2.65 -11.07
CA ARG A 184 13.37 3.06 -12.34
C ARG A 184 13.25 1.88 -13.31
N LEU A 185 14.34 1.17 -13.54
CA LEU A 185 14.35 0.03 -14.46
C LEU A 185 13.33 -1.05 -14.02
N THR A 186 13.26 -1.34 -12.73
CA THR A 186 12.30 -2.30 -12.18
C THR A 186 10.86 -1.86 -12.45
N LYS A 187 10.52 -0.60 -12.15
CA LYS A 187 9.17 -0.06 -12.36
C LYS A 187 8.80 0.00 -13.84
N ILE A 188 9.69 0.48 -14.70
CA ILE A 188 9.42 0.63 -16.14
C ILE A 188 9.30 -0.74 -16.85
N ARG A 189 10.18 -1.69 -16.53
CA ARG A 189 10.06 -3.05 -17.10
C ARG A 189 8.79 -3.74 -16.69
N GLY A 190 8.33 -3.57 -15.45
CA GLY A 190 7.06 -4.10 -14.97
C GLY A 190 5.83 -3.37 -15.53
N TYR A 191 6.00 -2.14 -16.04
CA TYR A 191 4.87 -1.36 -16.53
C TYR A 191 4.21 -1.96 -17.77
N SER A 192 4.97 -2.42 -18.75
CA SER A 192 4.42 -3.04 -19.97
C SER A 192 3.61 -4.28 -19.68
N GLN A 193 3.98 -5.04 -18.65
CA GLN A 193 3.26 -6.25 -18.24
C GLN A 193 1.83 -5.96 -17.77
N GLN A 194 1.56 -4.72 -17.36
CA GLN A 194 0.21 -4.31 -16.93
C GLN A 194 -0.78 -4.21 -18.11
N PHE A 195 -0.33 -4.35 -19.35
CA PHE A 195 -1.14 -4.22 -20.56
C PHE A 195 -1.14 -5.50 -21.43
N GLU A 196 -0.57 -6.61 -20.96
CA GLU A 196 -0.42 -7.85 -21.73
C GLU A 196 -1.75 -8.57 -22.01
N SER A 197 -2.82 -8.25 -21.32
CA SER A 197 -4.13 -8.87 -21.54
C SER A 197 -5.26 -7.84 -21.45
N LEU A 198 -6.38 -8.14 -22.13
CA LEU A 198 -7.58 -7.29 -22.11
C LEU A 198 -8.05 -7.01 -20.69
N ASN A 199 -8.01 -8.03 -19.82
CA ASN A 199 -8.40 -7.87 -18.43
C ASN A 199 -7.47 -6.89 -17.67
N ARG A 200 -6.15 -6.99 -17.87
CA ARG A 200 -5.20 -6.06 -17.26
C ARG A 200 -5.41 -4.63 -17.73
N VAL A 201 -5.63 -4.43 -19.03
CA VAL A 201 -5.99 -3.09 -19.57
C VAL A 201 -7.25 -2.56 -18.93
N ALA A 202 -8.31 -3.39 -18.81
CA ALA A 202 -9.55 -2.99 -18.15
C ALA A 202 -9.31 -2.57 -16.70
N VAL A 203 -8.50 -3.32 -15.94
CA VAL A 203 -8.15 -2.98 -14.55
C VAL A 203 -7.44 -1.65 -14.44
N GLN A 204 -6.49 -1.32 -15.35
CA GLN A 204 -5.82 -0.01 -15.35
C GLN A 204 -6.80 1.14 -15.61
N VAL A 205 -7.68 0.99 -16.60
CA VAL A 205 -8.69 2.00 -16.95
C VAL A 205 -9.69 2.21 -15.80
N VAL A 206 -10.21 1.12 -15.22
CA VAL A 206 -11.10 1.17 -14.05
C VAL A 206 -10.41 1.79 -12.84
N GLY A 207 -9.15 1.45 -12.62
CA GLY A 207 -8.33 2.00 -11.53
C GLY A 207 -8.21 3.53 -11.62
N LEU A 208 -7.88 4.06 -12.79
CA LEU A 208 -7.81 5.51 -13.00
C LEU A 208 -9.17 6.18 -12.81
N TRP A 209 -10.23 5.60 -13.36
CA TRP A 209 -11.58 6.12 -13.17
C TRP A 209 -11.98 6.16 -11.69
N ALA A 210 -11.75 5.10 -10.95
CA ALA A 210 -12.04 5.02 -9.50
C ALA A 210 -11.27 6.06 -8.69
N LEU A 211 -10.03 6.36 -9.10
CA LEU A 211 -9.19 7.39 -8.49
C LEU A 211 -9.56 8.81 -8.93
N GLY A 212 -10.42 8.96 -9.94
CA GLY A 212 -10.77 10.26 -10.52
C GLY A 212 -9.65 10.87 -11.36
N LEU A 213 -8.77 10.03 -11.92
CA LEU A 213 -7.63 10.45 -12.73
C LEU A 213 -7.95 10.37 -14.24
N PRO A 214 -7.38 11.25 -15.06
CA PRO A 214 -7.56 11.21 -16.50
C PRO A 214 -6.80 10.04 -17.13
N MET A 215 -7.30 9.50 -18.24
CA MET A 215 -6.67 8.36 -18.93
C MET A 215 -5.27 8.65 -19.46
N ILE A 216 -4.90 9.90 -19.65
CA ILE A 216 -3.56 10.31 -20.04
C ILE A 216 -2.49 9.91 -19.01
N GLU A 217 -2.90 9.58 -17.78
CA GLU A 217 -1.97 9.07 -16.75
C GLU A 217 -1.30 7.76 -17.15
N LEU A 218 -1.95 6.93 -17.99
CA LEU A 218 -1.32 5.73 -18.55
C LEU A 218 -0.05 6.04 -19.36
N GLN A 219 -0.01 7.20 -20.00
CA GLN A 219 1.17 7.66 -20.73
C GLN A 219 2.14 8.42 -19.82
N ARG A 220 1.62 9.25 -18.93
CA ARG A 220 2.42 10.13 -18.06
C ARG A 220 3.17 9.40 -16.97
N GLU A 221 2.62 8.30 -16.47
CA GLU A 221 3.22 7.56 -15.35
C GLU A 221 4.66 7.09 -15.64
N PRO A 222 4.94 6.39 -16.77
CA PRO A 222 6.32 6.02 -17.09
C PRO A 222 7.24 7.23 -17.31
N GLU A 223 6.73 8.30 -17.94
CA GLU A 223 7.50 9.53 -18.13
C GLU A 223 7.86 10.18 -16.79
N SER A 224 6.90 10.23 -15.84
CA SER A 224 7.11 10.77 -14.50
C SER A 224 8.11 9.96 -13.69
N LEU A 225 8.05 8.62 -13.79
CA LEU A 225 9.01 7.72 -13.13
C LEU A 225 10.42 7.90 -13.69
N LEU A 226 10.55 8.03 -15.01
CA LEU A 226 11.84 8.26 -15.66
C LEU A 226 12.40 9.65 -15.35
N GLY A 227 11.55 10.66 -15.29
CA GLY A 227 11.92 12.05 -15.08
C GLY A 227 12.16 12.48 -13.64
N ALA A 228 11.75 11.66 -12.64
CA ALA A 228 11.92 12.04 -11.24
C ALA A 228 13.40 12.18 -10.86
N SER A 229 13.83 13.35 -10.40
CA SER A 229 15.23 13.59 -10.03
C SER A 229 15.62 12.90 -8.74
N LEU A 230 16.92 12.60 -8.56
CA LEU A 230 17.43 12.04 -7.30
C LEU A 230 17.12 12.95 -6.10
N ALA A 231 17.19 14.26 -6.29
CA ALA A 231 16.85 15.24 -5.26
C ALA A 231 15.36 15.13 -4.84
N ALA A 232 14.45 15.01 -5.81
CA ALA A 232 13.02 14.84 -5.54
C ALA A 232 12.73 13.54 -4.81
N VAL A 233 13.38 12.43 -5.21
CA VAL A 233 13.19 11.12 -4.57
C VAL A 233 13.72 11.13 -3.14
N ASN A 234 14.88 11.73 -2.89
CA ASN A 234 15.42 11.89 -1.53
C ASN A 234 14.56 12.83 -0.66
N ALA A 235 14.02 13.90 -1.22
CA ALA A 235 13.09 14.77 -0.51
C ALA A 235 11.79 14.04 -0.12
N ALA A 236 11.23 13.23 -1.01
CA ALA A 236 10.07 12.40 -0.73
C ALA A 236 10.40 11.33 0.34
N ALA A 237 11.54 10.67 0.25
CA ALA A 237 12.01 9.74 1.26
C ALA A 237 12.13 10.40 2.64
N ALA A 238 12.76 11.56 2.74
CA ALA A 238 12.88 12.32 4.00
C ALA A 238 11.51 12.69 4.59
N LYS A 239 10.54 13.03 3.74
CA LYS A 239 9.20 13.43 4.16
C LYS A 239 8.34 12.26 4.63
N TYR A 240 8.31 11.15 3.86
CA TYR A 240 7.37 10.05 4.07
C TYR A 240 7.97 8.86 4.82
N ALA A 241 9.29 8.71 4.83
CA ALA A 241 9.97 7.69 5.59
C ALA A 241 10.44 8.16 6.98
N ALA A 242 9.88 9.25 7.50
CA ALA A 242 10.25 9.78 8.82
C ALA A 242 9.95 8.75 9.92
N PRO A 243 10.95 8.30 10.71
CA PRO A 243 10.76 7.25 11.72
C PRO A 243 9.72 7.62 12.79
N ALA A 244 9.58 8.90 13.11
CA ALA A 244 8.62 9.39 14.10
C ALA A 244 7.15 9.14 13.70
N GLY A 245 6.86 9.01 12.40
CA GLY A 245 5.52 8.71 11.89
C GLY A 245 5.27 7.23 11.60
N ALA A 246 6.27 6.37 11.82
CA ALA A 246 6.21 4.97 11.46
C ALA A 246 5.47 4.15 12.54
N THR A 247 4.55 3.31 12.10
CA THR A 247 3.87 2.35 12.97
C THR A 247 4.38 0.96 12.66
N LEU A 248 4.80 0.22 13.70
CA LEU A 248 5.13 -1.20 13.62
C LEU A 248 3.94 -2.03 14.09
N LEU A 249 3.55 -3.02 13.29
CA LEU A 249 2.61 -4.06 13.69
C LEU A 249 3.33 -5.40 13.64
N LEU A 250 3.32 -6.11 14.76
CA LEU A 250 3.93 -7.43 14.87
C LEU A 250 2.87 -8.47 15.22
N VAL A 251 2.94 -9.61 14.53
CA VAL A 251 2.11 -10.78 14.83
C VAL A 251 3.04 -11.96 15.07
N GLY A 252 3.12 -12.43 16.30
CA GLY A 252 4.06 -13.49 16.70
C GLY A 252 3.83 -13.99 18.12
N ASP A 253 4.72 -14.87 18.59
CA ASP A 253 4.66 -15.43 19.94
C ASP A 253 5.07 -14.36 20.98
N ARG A 254 4.05 -13.73 21.57
CA ARG A 254 4.21 -12.65 22.54
C ARG A 254 5.19 -13.00 23.64
N SER A 255 5.13 -14.23 24.17
CA SER A 255 5.96 -14.67 25.28
C SER A 255 7.46 -14.61 24.98
N LYS A 256 7.82 -14.69 23.69
CA LYS A 256 9.22 -14.67 23.23
C LYS A 256 9.69 -13.29 22.78
N ILE A 257 8.78 -12.44 22.29
CA ILE A 257 9.17 -11.21 21.59
C ILE A 257 8.87 -9.91 22.35
N GLU A 258 7.86 -9.88 23.25
CA GLU A 258 7.39 -8.64 23.90
C GLU A 258 8.51 -7.94 24.69
N ALA A 259 9.30 -8.68 25.46
CA ALA A 259 10.36 -8.09 26.29
C ALA A 259 11.42 -7.35 25.45
N GLY A 260 11.85 -7.95 24.34
CA GLY A 260 12.81 -7.35 23.41
C GLY A 260 12.23 -6.12 22.69
N LEU A 261 10.95 -6.17 22.29
CA LEU A 261 10.28 -5.04 21.64
C LEU A 261 10.15 -3.82 22.57
N ARG A 262 9.90 -4.05 23.87
CA ARG A 262 9.88 -2.96 24.87
C ARG A 262 11.25 -2.32 25.06
N GLN A 263 12.32 -3.12 25.02
CA GLN A 263 13.70 -2.63 25.12
C GLN A 263 14.15 -1.83 23.88
N LEU A 264 13.54 -2.08 22.72
CA LEU A 264 13.86 -1.39 21.47
C LEU A 264 13.55 0.11 21.52
N ASN A 265 12.66 0.56 22.41
CA ASN A 265 12.22 1.96 22.54
C ASN A 265 11.74 2.59 21.22
N ALA A 266 11.16 1.76 20.34
CA ALA A 266 10.63 2.21 19.03
C ALA A 266 9.25 2.89 19.14
N GLY A 267 8.70 3.01 20.34
CA GLY A 267 7.40 3.56 20.65
C GLY A 267 6.69 2.78 21.75
N GLU A 268 5.50 3.26 22.13
CA GLU A 268 4.64 2.56 23.08
C GLU A 268 4.21 1.19 22.49
N VAL A 269 4.43 0.13 23.27
CA VAL A 269 3.96 -1.23 22.89
C VAL A 269 2.52 -1.42 23.35
N VAL A 270 1.61 -1.50 22.37
CA VAL A 270 0.17 -1.70 22.57
C VAL A 270 -0.20 -3.11 22.16
N LEU A 271 -0.78 -3.87 23.08
CA LEU A 271 -1.28 -5.21 22.79
C LEU A 271 -2.64 -5.14 22.12
N LEU A 272 -2.82 -5.92 21.06
CA LEU A 272 -4.09 -6.02 20.33
C LEU A 272 -4.58 -7.48 20.33
N ASP A 273 -5.89 -7.64 20.30
CA ASP A 273 -6.52 -8.91 19.94
C ASP A 273 -6.45 -9.14 18.41
N VAL A 274 -6.91 -10.29 17.95
CA VAL A 274 -6.96 -10.66 16.54
C VAL A 274 -7.93 -9.79 15.70
N GLU A 275 -8.77 -9.01 16.35
CA GLU A 275 -9.68 -8.06 15.74
C GLU A 275 -9.10 -6.61 15.73
N GLY A 276 -7.89 -6.43 16.24
CA GLY A 276 -7.20 -5.13 16.30
C GLY A 276 -7.68 -4.24 17.45
N ARG A 277 -8.33 -4.79 18.47
CA ARG A 277 -8.77 -4.04 19.65
C ARG A 277 -7.69 -4.09 20.72
N PRO A 278 -7.40 -2.96 21.40
CA PRO A 278 -6.47 -2.98 22.54
C PRO A 278 -6.93 -3.97 23.63
N VAL A 279 -6.00 -4.80 24.08
CA VAL A 279 -6.17 -5.68 25.24
C VAL A 279 -5.38 -5.14 26.43
N LYS A 280 -5.94 -5.35 27.63
CA LYS A 280 -5.30 -4.89 28.88
C LYS A 280 -4.17 -5.82 29.29
#